data_8a4eb2bb5d99ee30b64a8995f426b7d0
#
_entry.id   8a4eb2bb5d99ee30b64a8995f426b7d0
#
_cell.length_a   1.000
_cell.length_b   1.000
_cell.length_c   1.000
_cell.angle_alpha   90.00
_cell.angle_beta   90.00
_cell.angle_gamma   90.00
#
_symmetry.space_group_name_H-M   'P 1'
#
loop_
_entity.id
_entity.type
_entity.pdbx_description
1 polymer ?
#
loop_
_entity_poly.entity_id
_entity_poly.type
_entity_poly.pdbx_seq_one_letter_code
_entity_poly.pdbx_strand_id
1 'polypeptide(L)'
;LKSGSISHANASDQFVQRDGAARRVILDEVTPTTPPSASPSTPTASGAHDIRSAELAPGGRDRIEWAMRAMPALASIRERFARDRPLAGARISAGMHVTTETAALVRTLVAGGATVRLCASNPLSTQDDVAAALAVDDGIGMFAIAGEDRDTYYRHLRQALEHRPHVIMDDGADLTTLVHTTESALGASIVGGTEETTTGVARLRGMAADGVLRFGMIAVNDADTKHLFDNRYGTGQSTIDAFMRTTNRLLAGRVFVVCGFGWCGRGLAARAAGMGARVIVTEIDPTRALEAVMEGYQVLPMSRAAAIGDFFCTVTGNRDVIRREHFAAMKDGAIIANAGHFDVELDLPALAELSVARRELRRSLEQFTLVDGKRIHVLAEGRLVNLGAAEGHPADVMDLSFAAQALAAEHVFTRAEALAPGVHALPKVLDQQVARLELDAMGIEIDALTPAQARYLGGWRSGT
;
A
#
# COMPACT_ATOMS: atom_id res chain seq x y z
N LEU A 1 -32.88 -47.30 33.17
CA LEU A 1 -34.18 -47.85 32.80
C LEU A 1 -34.77 -47.03 31.64
N LYS A 2 -35.06 -47.76 30.55
CA LYS A 2 -35.83 -47.41 29.34
C LYS A 2 -35.15 -46.59 28.25
N SER A 3 -34.67 -47.39 27.30
CA SER A 3 -34.53 -47.20 25.89
C SER A 3 -35.70 -46.47 25.21
N GLY A 4 -35.43 -45.58 24.32
CA GLY A 4 -36.37 -45.00 23.36
C GLY A 4 -35.65 -44.74 22.04
N SER A 5 -35.72 -45.71 21.16
CA SER A 5 -35.33 -45.62 19.74
C SER A 5 -36.34 -44.74 18.99
N ILE A 6 -35.86 -43.81 18.20
CA ILE A 6 -36.66 -43.15 17.17
C ILE A 6 -36.02 -43.39 15.81
N SER A 7 -36.83 -43.98 14.95
CA SER A 7 -36.59 -44.47 13.62
C SER A 7 -36.36 -43.34 12.60
N HIS A 8 -35.51 -43.66 11.63
CA HIS A 8 -35.44 -43.00 10.33
C HIS A 8 -36.76 -43.04 9.57
N ALA A 9 -37.19 -41.92 9.04
CA ALA A 9 -38.16 -41.88 7.97
C ALA A 9 -37.55 -41.10 6.79
N ASN A 10 -37.34 -41.84 5.71
CA ASN A 10 -37.11 -41.36 4.37
C ASN A 10 -38.32 -40.58 3.86
N ALA A 11 -38.11 -39.47 3.20
CA ALA A 11 -39.09 -38.90 2.29
C ALA A 11 -38.35 -38.56 0.97
N SER A 12 -38.59 -39.45 0.02
CA SER A 12 -38.27 -39.32 -1.38
C SER A 12 -39.35 -38.50 -2.12
N ASP A 13 -38.91 -37.75 -3.11
CA ASP A 13 -39.53 -37.37 -4.38
C ASP A 13 -40.94 -36.74 -4.40
N GLN A 14 -40.96 -35.47 -4.83
CA GLN A 14 -41.96 -35.05 -5.80
C GLN A 14 -41.36 -33.98 -6.73
N PHE A 15 -40.95 -34.45 -7.93
CA PHE A 15 -40.76 -33.65 -9.13
C PHE A 15 -42.14 -33.21 -9.66
N VAL A 16 -42.35 -31.90 -9.76
CA VAL A 16 -43.45 -31.36 -10.58
C VAL A 16 -42.83 -30.76 -11.85
N GLN A 17 -43.06 -31.50 -12.94
CA GLN A 17 -42.90 -30.98 -14.31
C GLN A 17 -43.90 -29.84 -14.53
N ARG A 18 -43.43 -28.71 -15.04
CA ARG A 18 -44.24 -27.74 -15.76
C ARG A 18 -43.67 -27.51 -17.15
N ASP A 19 -44.57 -27.76 -18.09
CA ASP A 19 -44.40 -27.72 -19.55
C ASP A 19 -43.91 -26.37 -20.06
N GLY A 20 -43.23 -26.51 -21.20
CA GLY A 20 -42.60 -25.47 -21.96
C GLY A 20 -43.56 -24.52 -22.70
N ALA A 21 -43.09 -23.33 -22.88
CA ALA A 21 -43.46 -22.47 -24.02
C ALA A 21 -42.18 -21.76 -24.49
N ALA A 22 -41.58 -22.35 -25.51
CA ALA A 22 -40.48 -21.73 -26.26
C ALA A 22 -41.00 -20.50 -27.01
N ARG A 23 -40.67 -19.30 -26.55
CA ARG A 23 -40.74 -18.09 -27.39
C ARG A 23 -39.46 -17.98 -28.20
N ARG A 24 -39.56 -18.23 -29.50
CA ARG A 24 -38.57 -17.86 -30.51
C ARG A 24 -38.43 -16.33 -30.47
N VAL A 25 -37.28 -15.82 -30.03
CA VAL A 25 -36.86 -14.46 -30.30
C VAL A 25 -36.19 -14.46 -31.67
N ILE A 26 -36.80 -13.74 -32.61
CA ILE A 26 -36.23 -13.45 -33.93
C ILE A 26 -35.07 -12.50 -33.67
N LEU A 27 -33.85 -12.94 -33.98
CA LEU A 27 -32.66 -12.08 -34.01
C LEU A 27 -32.72 -11.31 -35.33
N ASP A 28 -33.07 -10.04 -35.28
CA ASP A 28 -32.84 -9.13 -36.40
C ASP A 28 -31.31 -8.94 -36.54
N GLU A 29 -30.83 -9.20 -37.74
CA GLU A 29 -29.45 -8.94 -38.15
C GLU A 29 -29.12 -7.45 -38.01
N VAL A 30 -28.37 -7.10 -36.98
CA VAL A 30 -27.74 -5.79 -36.87
C VAL A 30 -26.45 -5.81 -37.67
N THR A 31 -26.48 -5.16 -38.83
CA THR A 31 -25.30 -4.86 -39.64
C THR A 31 -24.27 -4.10 -38.78
N PRO A 32 -22.98 -4.51 -38.71
CA PRO A 32 -21.99 -3.78 -37.98
C PRO A 32 -21.67 -2.47 -38.68
N THR A 33 -22.08 -1.34 -38.09
CA THR A 33 -21.57 -0.03 -38.47
C THR A 33 -20.13 0.09 -37.95
N THR A 34 -19.19 0.16 -38.84
CA THR A 34 -17.78 0.44 -38.60
C THR A 34 -17.66 1.79 -37.84
N PRO A 35 -17.02 1.86 -36.66
CA PRO A 35 -16.75 3.14 -36.05
C PRO A 35 -15.77 3.94 -36.91
N PRO A 36 -15.86 5.29 -36.92
CA PRO A 36 -14.93 6.11 -37.69
C PRO A 36 -13.50 5.86 -37.22
N SER A 37 -12.61 5.63 -38.17
CA SER A 37 -11.18 5.45 -37.96
C SER A 37 -10.61 6.63 -37.17
N ALA A 38 -10.18 6.38 -35.93
CA ALA A 38 -9.37 7.32 -35.20
C ALA A 38 -8.09 7.59 -35.99
N SER A 39 -7.86 8.86 -36.33
CA SER A 39 -6.63 9.33 -36.93
C SER A 39 -5.45 8.90 -36.05
N PRO A 40 -4.32 8.46 -36.60
CA PRO A 40 -3.18 8.09 -35.80
C PRO A 40 -2.70 9.32 -35.03
N SER A 41 -2.78 9.27 -33.72
CA SER A 41 -2.11 10.22 -32.84
C SER A 41 -0.62 10.15 -33.12
N THR A 42 -0.03 11.28 -33.44
CA THR A 42 1.42 11.45 -33.58
C THR A 42 2.10 10.86 -32.33
N PRO A 43 3.12 10.01 -32.46
CA PRO A 43 3.84 9.50 -31.29
C PRO A 43 4.44 10.69 -30.55
N THR A 44 3.92 10.99 -29.36
CA THR A 44 4.60 11.86 -28.39
C THR A 44 5.96 11.23 -28.11
N ALA A 45 7.01 12.04 -28.15
CA ALA A 45 8.37 11.60 -27.89
C ALA A 45 8.39 10.69 -26.65
N SER A 46 8.84 9.45 -26.85
CA SER A 46 8.99 8.45 -25.78
C SER A 46 9.70 9.11 -24.61
N GLY A 47 9.05 9.16 -23.45
CA GLY A 47 9.66 9.65 -22.22
C GLY A 47 10.95 8.85 -21.95
N ALA A 48 11.98 9.50 -21.41
CA ALA A 48 13.19 8.76 -21.00
C ALA A 48 12.79 7.68 -19.98
N HIS A 49 13.30 6.46 -20.13
CA HIS A 49 13.00 5.36 -19.21
C HIS A 49 14.22 4.45 -19.03
N ASP A 50 14.30 3.82 -17.85
CA ASP A 50 15.22 2.74 -17.53
C ASP A 50 14.39 1.64 -16.84
N ILE A 51 14.04 0.60 -17.60
CA ILE A 51 13.15 -0.49 -17.22
C ILE A 51 13.75 -1.84 -17.64
N ARG A 52 13.29 -2.93 -17.06
CA ARG A 52 13.82 -4.27 -17.34
C ARG A 52 13.70 -4.66 -18.83
N SER A 53 12.50 -4.55 -19.40
CA SER A 53 12.21 -4.88 -20.81
C SER A 53 10.87 -4.29 -21.24
N ALA A 54 10.83 -3.67 -22.41
CA ALA A 54 9.61 -3.17 -23.05
C ALA A 54 8.64 -4.31 -23.45
N GLU A 55 9.15 -5.52 -23.65
CA GLU A 55 8.35 -6.70 -24.09
C GLU A 55 7.37 -7.17 -23.03
N LEU A 56 7.55 -6.73 -21.76
CA LEU A 56 6.66 -7.07 -20.65
C LEU A 56 5.36 -6.25 -20.64
N ALA A 57 5.28 -5.16 -21.40
CA ALA A 57 4.15 -4.23 -21.38
C ALA A 57 2.76 -4.86 -21.57
N PRO A 58 2.54 -5.87 -22.47
CA PRO A 58 1.21 -6.48 -22.61
C PRO A 58 0.66 -7.07 -21.31
N GLY A 59 1.49 -7.79 -20.55
CA GLY A 59 1.08 -8.36 -19.26
C GLY A 59 0.74 -7.28 -18.22
N GLY A 60 1.54 -6.22 -18.16
CA GLY A 60 1.31 -5.08 -17.28
C GLY A 60 0.00 -4.35 -17.61
N ARG A 61 -0.33 -4.18 -18.89
CA ARG A 61 -1.59 -3.56 -19.33
C ARG A 61 -2.81 -4.29 -18.77
N ASP A 62 -2.87 -5.60 -18.94
CA ASP A 62 -4.01 -6.41 -18.50
C ASP A 62 -4.18 -6.35 -16.97
N ARG A 63 -3.07 -6.37 -16.25
CA ARG A 63 -3.06 -6.26 -14.78
C ARG A 63 -3.49 -4.87 -14.31
N ILE A 64 -3.02 -3.80 -14.96
CA ILE A 64 -3.44 -2.42 -14.63
C ILE A 64 -4.94 -2.26 -14.88
N GLU A 65 -5.47 -2.76 -16.02
CA GLU A 65 -6.91 -2.71 -16.29
C GLU A 65 -7.73 -3.45 -15.23
N TRP A 66 -7.22 -4.59 -14.76
CA TRP A 66 -7.87 -5.34 -13.67
C TRP A 66 -7.94 -4.51 -12.38
N ALA A 67 -6.81 -3.94 -11.93
CA ALA A 67 -6.76 -3.12 -10.73
C ALA A 67 -7.67 -1.89 -10.82
N MET A 68 -7.67 -1.20 -11.97
CA MET A 68 -8.48 0.00 -12.18
C MET A 68 -9.98 -0.24 -12.07
N ARG A 69 -10.48 -1.47 -12.28
CA ARG A 69 -11.90 -1.82 -12.08
C ARG A 69 -12.32 -1.77 -10.61
N ALA A 70 -11.37 -1.94 -9.69
CA ALA A 70 -11.58 -1.89 -8.25
C ALA A 70 -11.20 -0.53 -7.64
N MET A 71 -11.07 0.54 -8.46
CA MET A 71 -10.66 1.88 -8.02
C MET A 71 -11.66 2.96 -8.50
N PRO A 72 -12.93 2.89 -8.08
CA PRO A 72 -13.98 3.77 -8.58
C PRO A 72 -13.86 5.22 -8.10
N ALA A 73 -13.38 5.47 -6.87
CA ALA A 73 -13.18 6.83 -6.36
C ALA A 73 -12.09 7.56 -7.18
N LEU A 74 -10.98 6.89 -7.45
CA LEU A 74 -9.91 7.42 -8.30
C LEU A 74 -10.38 7.58 -9.75
N ALA A 75 -11.23 6.67 -10.27
CA ALA A 75 -11.82 6.78 -11.59
C ALA A 75 -12.66 8.05 -11.73
N SER A 76 -13.50 8.38 -10.73
CA SER A 76 -14.29 9.60 -10.69
C SER A 76 -13.40 10.85 -10.68
N ILE A 77 -12.31 10.83 -9.93
CA ILE A 77 -11.31 11.92 -9.92
C ILE A 77 -10.66 12.04 -11.29
N ARG A 78 -10.28 10.93 -11.92
CA ARG A 78 -9.66 10.92 -13.26
C ARG A 78 -10.57 11.53 -14.32
N GLU A 79 -11.86 11.21 -14.31
CA GLU A 79 -12.86 11.82 -15.22
C GLU A 79 -12.95 13.34 -15.01
N ARG A 80 -12.99 13.80 -13.76
CA ARG A 80 -12.94 15.22 -13.44
C ARG A 80 -11.63 15.84 -13.91
N PHE A 81 -10.49 15.21 -13.64
CA PHE A 81 -9.18 15.71 -14.04
C PHE A 81 -9.02 15.80 -15.57
N ALA A 82 -9.54 14.83 -16.30
CA ALA A 82 -9.53 14.85 -17.77
C ALA A 82 -10.31 16.04 -18.34
N ARG A 83 -11.44 16.39 -17.71
CA ARG A 83 -12.28 17.52 -18.11
C ARG A 83 -11.68 18.85 -17.71
N ASP A 84 -11.27 18.99 -16.45
CA ASP A 84 -10.94 20.27 -15.82
C ASP A 84 -9.45 20.62 -15.94
N ARG A 85 -8.59 19.61 -16.15
CA ARG A 85 -7.13 19.70 -16.29
C ARG A 85 -6.45 20.53 -15.18
N PRO A 86 -6.71 20.24 -13.90
CA PRO A 86 -6.21 21.08 -12.79
C PRO A 86 -4.68 21.03 -12.64
N LEU A 87 -4.02 20.03 -13.21
CA LEU A 87 -2.56 19.87 -13.18
C LEU A 87 -1.88 20.27 -14.49
N ALA A 88 -2.56 21.09 -15.34
CA ALA A 88 -2.00 21.53 -16.61
C ALA A 88 -0.65 22.24 -16.39
N GLY A 89 0.41 21.71 -17.01
CA GLY A 89 1.78 22.23 -16.88
C GLY A 89 2.52 21.81 -15.61
N ALA A 90 1.92 21.04 -14.71
CA ALA A 90 2.60 20.48 -13.57
C ALA A 90 3.64 19.44 -14.01
N ARG A 91 4.81 19.47 -13.41
CA ARG A 91 5.81 18.39 -13.46
C ARG A 91 5.84 17.72 -12.08
N ILE A 92 5.59 16.42 -12.05
CA ILE A 92 5.53 15.63 -10.81
C ILE A 92 6.60 14.56 -10.86
N SER A 93 7.47 14.52 -9.86
CA SER A 93 8.35 13.37 -9.62
C SER A 93 7.74 12.51 -8.53
N ALA A 94 7.44 11.26 -8.85
CA ALA A 94 6.86 10.31 -7.93
C ALA A 94 7.90 9.22 -7.58
N GLY A 95 8.20 9.07 -6.29
CA GLY A 95 8.96 7.97 -5.70
C GLY A 95 7.97 7.07 -4.98
N MET A 96 7.42 6.09 -5.70
CA MET A 96 6.32 5.23 -5.22
C MET A 96 6.62 3.76 -5.51
N HIS A 97 5.96 2.85 -4.82
CA HIS A 97 5.99 1.45 -5.24
C HIS A 97 5.39 1.31 -6.64
N VAL A 98 6.08 0.63 -7.56
CA VAL A 98 5.63 0.48 -8.95
C VAL A 98 4.72 -0.72 -9.07
N THR A 99 3.44 -0.50 -8.79
CA THR A 99 2.36 -1.49 -8.82
C THR A 99 1.26 -1.09 -9.79
N THR A 100 0.31 -1.97 -10.01
CA THR A 100 -0.88 -1.72 -10.85
C THR A 100 -1.71 -0.54 -10.36
N GLU A 101 -1.81 -0.36 -9.05
CA GLU A 101 -2.55 0.73 -8.40
C GLU A 101 -1.84 2.06 -8.60
N THR A 102 -0.50 2.08 -8.46
CA THR A 102 0.31 3.27 -8.75
C THR A 102 0.18 3.69 -10.21
N ALA A 103 0.04 2.74 -11.13
CA ALA A 103 -0.23 3.05 -12.53
C ALA A 103 -1.57 3.78 -12.71
N ALA A 104 -2.61 3.37 -11.98
CA ALA A 104 -3.91 4.07 -12.00
C ALA A 104 -3.80 5.52 -11.48
N LEU A 105 -3.03 5.74 -10.41
CA LEU A 105 -2.72 7.09 -9.90
C LEU A 105 -1.99 7.92 -10.94
N VAL A 106 -0.90 7.42 -11.52
CA VAL A 106 -0.11 8.13 -12.53
C VAL A 106 -0.98 8.52 -13.73
N ARG A 107 -1.80 7.59 -14.23
CA ARG A 107 -2.76 7.86 -15.31
C ARG A 107 -3.77 8.97 -14.94
N THR A 108 -4.17 9.03 -13.67
CA THR A 108 -5.06 10.08 -13.16
C THR A 108 -4.37 11.45 -13.16
N LEU A 109 -3.14 11.52 -12.70
CA LEU A 109 -2.34 12.76 -12.71
C LEU A 109 -2.10 13.27 -14.14
N VAL A 110 -1.78 12.36 -15.07
CA VAL A 110 -1.58 12.68 -16.49
C VAL A 110 -2.88 13.16 -17.14
N ALA A 111 -4.03 12.53 -16.84
CA ALA A 111 -5.34 13.02 -17.27
C ALA A 111 -5.59 14.46 -16.81
N GLY A 112 -5.14 14.81 -15.61
CA GLY A 112 -5.16 16.18 -15.08
C GLY A 112 -4.22 17.17 -15.77
N GLY A 113 -3.38 16.71 -16.69
CA GLY A 113 -2.46 17.53 -17.48
C GLY A 113 -1.04 17.59 -16.93
N ALA A 114 -0.69 16.76 -15.95
CA ALA A 114 0.66 16.67 -15.43
C ALA A 114 1.61 15.91 -16.37
N THR A 115 2.89 16.28 -16.34
CA THR A 115 4.00 15.43 -16.81
C THR A 115 4.59 14.72 -15.61
N VAL A 116 4.53 13.38 -15.62
CA VAL A 116 4.97 12.57 -14.49
C VAL A 116 6.26 11.82 -14.84
N ARG A 117 7.20 11.78 -13.89
CA ARG A 117 8.30 10.81 -13.86
C ARG A 117 8.17 9.97 -12.60
N LEU A 118 8.25 8.65 -12.76
CA LEU A 118 8.07 7.68 -11.69
C LEU A 118 9.35 6.87 -11.48
N CYS A 119 9.78 6.72 -10.24
CA CYS A 119 10.80 5.78 -9.80
C CYS A 119 10.28 4.95 -8.63
N ALA A 120 10.95 3.81 -8.35
CA ALA A 120 10.58 2.99 -7.21
C ALA A 120 10.95 3.68 -5.89
N SER A 121 10.14 3.45 -4.83
CA SER A 121 10.46 3.84 -3.45
C SER A 121 11.15 2.72 -2.66
N ASN A 122 11.30 1.53 -3.25
CA ASN A 122 12.00 0.39 -2.68
C ASN A 122 12.52 -0.52 -3.81
N PRO A 123 13.77 -1.00 -3.76
CA PRO A 123 14.35 -1.85 -4.82
C PRO A 123 13.57 -3.14 -5.12
N LEU A 124 12.81 -3.70 -4.16
CA LEU A 124 12.02 -4.93 -4.36
C LEU A 124 10.55 -4.67 -4.73
N SER A 125 10.11 -3.42 -4.81
CA SER A 125 8.70 -3.09 -4.98
C SER A 125 8.30 -2.66 -6.40
N THR A 126 9.04 -3.13 -7.40
CA THR A 126 8.72 -2.89 -8.81
C THR A 126 8.10 -4.12 -9.43
N GLN A 127 6.94 -3.94 -10.07
CA GLN A 127 6.38 -4.90 -11.01
C GLN A 127 6.86 -4.51 -12.41
N ASP A 128 7.82 -5.27 -12.96
CA ASP A 128 8.53 -4.91 -14.21
C ASP A 128 7.59 -4.81 -15.42
N ASP A 129 6.51 -5.59 -15.45
CA ASP A 129 5.49 -5.55 -16.48
C ASP A 129 4.65 -4.26 -16.42
N VAL A 130 4.35 -3.79 -15.20
CA VAL A 130 3.66 -2.50 -14.97
C VAL A 130 4.57 -1.34 -15.36
N ALA A 131 5.86 -1.37 -14.98
CA ALA A 131 6.83 -0.37 -15.39
C ALA A 131 6.94 -0.29 -16.92
N ALA A 132 6.95 -1.45 -17.59
CA ALA A 132 6.97 -1.52 -19.04
C ALA A 132 5.70 -0.94 -19.69
N ALA A 133 4.52 -1.25 -19.17
CA ALA A 133 3.26 -0.71 -19.69
C ALA A 133 3.20 0.82 -19.55
N LEU A 134 3.57 1.37 -18.41
CA LEU A 134 3.63 2.83 -18.20
C LEU A 134 4.61 3.53 -19.15
N ALA A 135 5.79 2.94 -19.37
CA ALA A 135 6.78 3.52 -20.27
C ALA A 135 6.36 3.46 -21.74
N VAL A 136 5.86 2.30 -22.20
CA VAL A 136 5.59 2.01 -23.60
C VAL A 136 4.23 2.54 -24.05
N ASP A 137 3.18 2.25 -23.27
CA ASP A 137 1.80 2.57 -23.66
C ASP A 137 1.41 4.00 -23.27
N ASP A 138 1.86 4.46 -22.10
CA ASP A 138 1.46 5.76 -21.55
C ASP A 138 2.54 6.84 -21.76
N GLY A 139 3.75 6.47 -22.21
CA GLY A 139 4.85 7.41 -22.46
C GLY A 139 5.41 8.08 -21.19
N ILE A 140 5.21 7.45 -20.04
CA ILE A 140 5.67 7.96 -18.74
C ILE A 140 7.19 7.83 -18.62
N GLY A 141 7.83 8.85 -18.07
CA GLY A 141 9.24 8.76 -17.67
C GLY A 141 9.39 7.77 -16.52
N MET A 142 9.84 6.54 -16.83
CA MET A 142 9.82 5.40 -15.91
C MET A 142 11.22 4.93 -15.57
N PHE A 143 11.57 4.90 -14.28
CA PHE A 143 12.90 4.55 -13.78
C PHE A 143 12.77 3.56 -12.62
N ALA A 144 12.62 2.27 -12.92
CA ALA A 144 12.51 1.22 -11.91
C ALA A 144 12.72 -0.17 -12.50
N ILE A 145 13.44 -1.03 -11.77
CA ILE A 145 13.72 -2.42 -12.11
C ILE A 145 13.59 -3.25 -10.84
N ALA A 146 12.81 -4.34 -10.86
CA ALA A 146 12.67 -5.22 -9.71
C ALA A 146 14.03 -5.82 -9.29
N GLY A 147 14.41 -5.66 -8.02
CA GLY A 147 15.67 -6.17 -7.48
C GLY A 147 16.89 -5.33 -7.88
N GLU A 148 16.71 -4.09 -8.24
CA GLU A 148 17.82 -3.16 -8.52
C GLU A 148 18.74 -2.99 -7.31
N ASP A 149 20.04 -2.79 -7.58
CA ASP A 149 21.00 -2.50 -6.54
C ASP A 149 20.89 -1.05 -6.04
N ARG A 150 21.60 -0.74 -4.96
CA ARG A 150 21.56 0.58 -4.33
C ARG A 150 21.99 1.70 -5.28
N ASP A 151 23.02 1.49 -6.08
CA ASP A 151 23.56 2.53 -6.97
C ASP A 151 22.58 2.82 -8.11
N THR A 152 21.96 1.79 -8.66
CA THR A 152 20.89 1.88 -9.64
C THR A 152 19.68 2.60 -9.06
N TYR A 153 19.24 2.22 -7.86
CA TYR A 153 18.13 2.88 -7.14
C TYR A 153 18.35 4.40 -7.03
N TYR A 154 19.50 4.83 -6.50
CA TYR A 154 19.79 6.27 -6.37
C TYR A 154 19.99 6.97 -7.72
N ARG A 155 20.44 6.26 -8.76
CA ARG A 155 20.47 6.80 -10.13
C ARG A 155 19.04 7.05 -10.63
N HIS A 156 18.11 6.13 -10.42
CA HIS A 156 16.71 6.25 -10.80
C HIS A 156 16.00 7.42 -10.08
N LEU A 157 16.25 7.61 -8.79
CA LEU A 157 15.76 8.79 -8.07
C LEU A 157 16.22 10.10 -8.72
N ARG A 158 17.50 10.20 -9.10
CA ARG A 158 18.04 11.40 -9.80
C ARG A 158 17.38 11.60 -11.17
N GLN A 159 17.25 10.55 -11.96
CA GLN A 159 16.61 10.61 -13.28
C GLN A 159 15.14 11.07 -13.18
N ALA A 160 14.43 10.63 -12.16
CA ALA A 160 13.08 11.11 -11.90
C ALA A 160 13.04 12.61 -11.57
N LEU A 161 14.08 13.18 -10.97
CA LEU A 161 14.18 14.60 -10.62
C LEU A 161 14.68 15.51 -11.77
N GLU A 162 15.33 14.97 -12.80
CA GLU A 162 15.97 15.75 -13.88
C GLU A 162 15.01 16.69 -14.64
N HIS A 163 13.70 16.39 -14.68
CA HIS A 163 12.71 17.27 -15.30
C HIS A 163 12.35 18.49 -14.43
N ARG A 164 13.03 18.67 -13.27
CA ARG A 164 12.83 19.78 -12.34
C ARG A 164 11.35 19.88 -11.90
N PRO A 165 10.87 18.98 -11.04
CA PRO A 165 9.48 18.90 -10.66
C PRO A 165 8.98 20.17 -9.96
N HIS A 166 7.68 20.43 -10.09
CA HIS A 166 6.97 21.38 -9.25
C HIS A 166 6.43 20.70 -7.98
N VAL A 167 6.07 19.42 -8.08
CA VAL A 167 5.54 18.64 -6.96
C VAL A 167 6.35 17.36 -6.82
N ILE A 168 6.71 17.01 -5.59
CA ILE A 168 7.20 15.67 -5.22
C ILE A 168 6.02 14.88 -4.64
N MET A 169 5.87 13.64 -5.09
CA MET A 169 5.01 12.63 -4.47
C MET A 169 5.92 11.52 -3.98
N ASP A 170 6.06 11.39 -2.67
CA ASP A 170 7.07 10.53 -2.06
C ASP A 170 6.43 9.43 -1.19
N ASP A 171 7.11 8.31 -1.09
CA ASP A 171 6.74 7.18 -0.24
C ASP A 171 8.00 6.69 0.49
N GLY A 172 8.29 7.31 1.64
CA GLY A 172 9.48 7.10 2.43
C GLY A 172 10.44 8.29 2.46
N ALA A 173 10.13 9.39 1.81
CA ALA A 173 10.87 10.65 1.79
C ALA A 173 12.29 10.56 1.19
N ASP A 174 12.56 9.62 0.26
CA ASP A 174 13.88 9.49 -0.36
C ASP A 174 14.13 10.54 -1.45
N LEU A 175 13.16 10.84 -2.32
CA LEU A 175 13.26 11.96 -3.27
C LEU A 175 13.41 13.29 -2.53
N THR A 176 12.60 13.49 -1.48
CA THR A 176 12.65 14.70 -0.66
C THR A 176 13.99 14.85 0.05
N THR A 177 14.53 13.77 0.60
CA THR A 177 15.87 13.78 1.21
C THR A 177 16.94 14.13 0.20
N LEU A 178 16.87 13.58 -1.02
CA LEU A 178 17.86 13.80 -2.06
C LEU A 178 17.94 15.27 -2.47
N VAL A 179 16.80 15.95 -2.68
CA VAL A 179 16.77 17.38 -3.03
C VAL A 179 17.15 18.30 -1.86
N HIS A 180 17.16 17.82 -0.63
CA HIS A 180 17.61 18.57 0.54
C HIS A 180 19.10 18.32 0.87
N THR A 181 19.73 17.36 0.22
CA THR A 181 21.12 16.98 0.45
C THR A 181 21.99 17.20 -0.80
N THR A 182 22.05 16.20 -1.68
CA THR A 182 22.99 16.17 -2.80
C THR A 182 22.47 16.83 -4.08
N GLU A 183 21.15 16.88 -4.28
CA GLU A 183 20.52 17.33 -5.54
C GLU A 183 19.69 18.62 -5.37
N SER A 184 20.19 19.54 -4.55
CA SER A 184 19.46 20.78 -4.18
C SER A 184 19.06 21.64 -5.38
N ALA A 185 19.85 21.64 -6.46
CA ALA A 185 19.57 22.38 -7.69
C ALA A 185 18.36 21.83 -8.46
N LEU A 186 18.11 20.52 -8.39
CA LEU A 186 16.96 19.88 -9.03
C LEU A 186 15.66 20.21 -8.29
N GLY A 187 15.74 20.49 -6.98
CA GLY A 187 14.61 20.86 -6.14
C GLY A 187 14.19 22.33 -6.19
N ALA A 188 14.89 23.17 -6.97
CA ALA A 188 14.66 24.63 -6.95
C ALA A 188 13.27 25.06 -7.46
N SER A 189 12.58 24.24 -8.24
CA SER A 189 11.22 24.50 -8.77
C SER A 189 10.10 23.90 -7.93
N ILE A 190 10.40 23.18 -6.83
CA ILE A 190 9.41 22.49 -6.03
C ILE A 190 8.62 23.50 -5.20
N VAL A 191 7.30 23.48 -5.36
CA VAL A 191 6.35 24.32 -4.60
C VAL A 191 5.76 23.57 -3.39
N GLY A 192 5.90 22.24 -3.35
CA GLY A 192 5.46 21.38 -2.25
C GLY A 192 5.42 19.92 -2.67
N GLY A 193 4.92 19.06 -1.78
CA GLY A 193 4.81 17.63 -2.06
C GLY A 193 3.81 16.91 -1.17
N THR A 194 3.76 15.59 -1.35
CA THR A 194 2.91 14.67 -0.60
C THR A 194 3.74 13.49 -0.12
N GLU A 195 3.35 12.88 1.01
CA GLU A 195 4.01 11.71 1.58
C GLU A 195 2.99 10.62 1.90
N GLU A 196 3.27 9.41 1.39
CA GLU A 196 2.38 8.25 1.46
C GLU A 196 2.50 7.47 2.77
N THR A 197 3.69 7.41 3.37
CA THR A 197 3.97 6.42 4.42
C THR A 197 4.35 7.02 5.77
N THR A 198 4.02 6.30 6.85
CA THR A 198 4.34 6.69 8.23
C THR A 198 5.83 6.99 8.44
N THR A 199 6.71 6.17 7.86
CA THR A 199 8.16 6.32 8.00
C THR A 199 8.65 7.60 7.31
N GLY A 200 8.12 7.92 6.12
CA GLY A 200 8.44 9.15 5.41
C GLY A 200 7.94 10.37 6.16
N VAL A 201 6.70 10.36 6.67
CA VAL A 201 6.17 11.44 7.51
C VAL A 201 7.04 11.68 8.75
N ALA A 202 7.53 10.62 9.40
CA ALA A 202 8.43 10.75 10.55
C ALA A 202 9.76 11.41 10.15
N ARG A 203 10.35 11.04 9.02
CA ARG A 203 11.57 11.67 8.47
C ARG A 203 11.34 13.13 8.14
N LEU A 204 10.24 13.46 7.47
CA LEU A 204 9.88 14.85 7.14
C LEU A 204 9.68 15.72 8.38
N ARG A 205 9.07 15.17 9.45
CA ARG A 205 8.95 15.85 10.73
C ARG A 205 10.32 16.10 11.39
N GLY A 206 11.23 15.12 11.29
CA GLY A 206 12.62 15.30 11.70
C GLY A 206 13.30 16.43 10.93
N MET A 207 13.20 16.43 9.59
CA MET A 207 13.74 17.49 8.74
C MET A 207 13.16 18.88 9.06
N ALA A 208 11.85 18.92 9.37
CA ALA A 208 11.20 20.18 9.76
C ALA A 208 11.69 20.66 11.14
N ALA A 209 11.86 19.76 12.12
CA ALA A 209 12.39 20.08 13.44
C ALA A 209 13.83 20.60 13.39
N ASP A 210 14.65 20.05 12.48
CA ASP A 210 16.02 20.50 12.23
C ASP A 210 16.08 21.80 11.39
N GLY A 211 14.93 22.30 10.90
CA GLY A 211 14.84 23.52 10.10
C GLY A 211 15.41 23.38 8.67
N VAL A 212 15.58 22.15 8.18
CA VAL A 212 16.16 21.89 6.85
C VAL A 212 15.10 21.66 5.76
N LEU A 213 13.84 21.36 6.11
CA LEU A 213 12.76 21.17 5.14
C LEU A 213 12.37 22.53 4.53
N ARG A 214 12.53 22.66 3.20
CA ARG A 214 12.43 23.95 2.48
C ARG A 214 11.08 24.27 1.88
N PHE A 215 10.17 23.29 1.81
CA PHE A 215 8.83 23.44 1.26
C PHE A 215 7.82 22.63 2.07
N GLY A 216 6.53 22.91 1.88
CA GLY A 216 5.47 22.19 2.59
C GLY A 216 5.21 20.81 1.99
N MET A 217 5.01 19.82 2.88
CA MET A 217 4.65 18.45 2.53
C MET A 217 3.32 18.09 3.16
N ILE A 218 2.39 17.56 2.39
CA ILE A 218 1.12 17.01 2.91
C ILE A 218 1.32 15.56 3.32
N ALA A 219 1.10 15.25 4.60
CA ALA A 219 1.11 13.90 5.11
C ALA A 219 -0.20 13.18 4.73
N VAL A 220 -0.26 12.62 3.52
CA VAL A 220 -1.42 11.83 3.07
C VAL A 220 -1.59 10.59 3.94
N ASN A 221 -0.49 9.99 4.41
CA ASN A 221 -0.54 8.89 5.37
C ASN A 221 -1.42 9.19 6.60
N ASP A 222 -1.52 10.45 7.02
CA ASP A 222 -2.23 10.83 8.24
C ASP A 222 -3.72 11.16 7.99
N ALA A 223 -4.18 11.10 6.73
CA ALA A 223 -5.59 11.24 6.41
C ALA A 223 -6.40 10.04 6.96
N ASP A 224 -7.62 10.28 7.44
CA ASP A 224 -8.48 9.22 7.98
C ASP A 224 -8.80 8.16 6.91
N THR A 225 -9.09 8.60 5.68
CA THR A 225 -9.36 7.69 4.55
C THR A 225 -8.13 6.90 4.12
N LYS A 226 -6.93 7.29 4.51
CA LYS A 226 -5.70 6.54 4.25
C LYS A 226 -5.40 5.55 5.38
N HIS A 227 -5.08 6.01 6.57
CA HIS A 227 -4.51 5.13 7.60
C HIS A 227 -5.53 4.17 8.23
N LEU A 228 -6.82 4.54 8.29
CA LEU A 228 -7.86 3.63 8.78
C LEU A 228 -8.12 2.46 7.85
N PHE A 229 -7.81 2.59 6.57
CA PHE A 229 -8.09 1.59 5.54
C PHE A 229 -6.81 0.92 5.01
N ASP A 230 -5.94 1.64 4.36
CA ASP A 230 -4.68 1.16 3.80
C ASP A 230 -3.79 0.52 4.88
N ASN A 231 -3.34 1.30 5.86
CA ASN A 231 -2.43 0.78 6.89
C ASN A 231 -3.07 -0.35 7.69
N ARG A 232 -4.38 -0.31 7.93
CA ARG A 232 -5.07 -1.34 8.72
C ARG A 232 -5.47 -2.55 7.89
N TYR A 233 -6.28 -2.37 6.88
CA TYR A 233 -6.83 -3.49 6.09
C TYR A 233 -5.88 -3.94 4.99
N GLY A 234 -5.24 -3.00 4.29
CA GLY A 234 -4.27 -3.28 3.24
C GLY A 234 -3.07 -4.04 3.77
N THR A 235 -2.36 -3.49 4.76
CA THR A 235 -1.20 -4.15 5.38
C THR A 235 -1.57 -5.48 6.02
N GLY A 236 -2.73 -5.54 6.73
CA GLY A 236 -3.16 -6.76 7.38
C GLY A 236 -3.37 -7.91 6.40
N GLN A 237 -4.05 -7.66 5.27
CA GLN A 237 -4.32 -8.67 4.25
C GLN A 237 -3.06 -9.04 3.48
N SER A 238 -2.34 -8.08 2.95
CA SER A 238 -1.18 -8.31 2.08
C SER A 238 -0.02 -8.97 2.82
N THR A 239 0.17 -8.68 4.11
CA THR A 239 1.18 -9.35 4.94
C THR A 239 0.83 -10.83 5.15
N ILE A 240 -0.42 -11.16 5.48
CA ILE A 240 -0.84 -12.56 5.63
C ILE A 240 -0.76 -13.30 4.29
N ASP A 241 -1.13 -12.66 3.19
CA ASP A 241 -0.95 -13.22 1.85
C ASP A 241 0.52 -13.57 1.57
N ALA A 242 1.45 -12.66 1.88
CA ALA A 242 2.88 -12.90 1.74
C ALA A 242 3.37 -14.12 2.56
N PHE A 243 2.95 -14.23 3.83
CA PHE A 243 3.26 -15.40 4.65
C PHE A 243 2.74 -16.69 4.04
N MET A 244 1.50 -16.70 3.56
CA MET A 244 0.86 -17.88 2.99
C MET A 244 1.51 -18.29 1.67
N ARG A 245 1.69 -17.37 0.73
CA ARG A 245 2.32 -17.63 -0.58
C ARG A 245 3.74 -18.16 -0.44
N THR A 246 4.54 -17.50 0.40
CA THR A 246 5.97 -17.81 0.53
C THR A 246 6.19 -19.11 1.25
N THR A 247 5.44 -19.36 2.33
CA THR A 247 5.72 -20.51 3.21
C THR A 247 4.82 -21.71 2.98
N ASN A 248 3.60 -21.51 2.48
CA ASN A 248 2.51 -22.50 2.44
C ASN A 248 2.30 -23.21 3.80
N ARG A 249 2.40 -22.46 4.92
CA ARG A 249 2.25 -22.98 6.27
C ARG A 249 0.88 -22.66 6.83
N LEU A 250 0.32 -23.58 7.59
CA LEU A 250 -0.91 -23.39 8.33
C LEU A 250 -0.67 -22.42 9.50
N LEU A 251 -1.46 -21.35 9.58
CA LEU A 251 -1.42 -20.39 10.67
C LEU A 251 -2.27 -20.82 11.88
N ALA A 252 -3.35 -21.57 11.63
CA ALA A 252 -4.26 -22.01 12.69
C ALA A 252 -3.52 -22.81 13.78
N GLY A 253 -3.76 -22.43 15.03
CA GLY A 253 -3.14 -23.03 16.22
C GLY A 253 -1.70 -22.61 16.49
N ARG A 254 -1.06 -21.85 15.59
CA ARG A 254 0.32 -21.34 15.74
C ARG A 254 0.33 -20.03 16.50
N VAL A 255 1.48 -19.70 17.08
CA VAL A 255 1.71 -18.42 17.74
C VAL A 255 2.25 -17.43 16.71
N PHE A 256 1.48 -16.38 16.44
CA PHE A 256 1.88 -15.28 15.56
C PHE A 256 2.20 -14.04 16.41
N VAL A 257 3.46 -13.61 16.40
CA VAL A 257 3.93 -12.44 17.13
C VAL A 257 3.89 -11.22 16.21
N VAL A 258 3.04 -10.26 16.55
CA VAL A 258 2.96 -8.95 15.88
C VAL A 258 3.76 -7.95 16.69
N CYS A 259 4.85 -7.45 16.12
CA CYS A 259 5.74 -6.51 16.79
C CYS A 259 5.35 -5.09 16.42
N GLY A 260 4.60 -4.41 17.28
CA GLY A 260 3.98 -3.10 17.10
C GLY A 260 2.46 -3.20 16.98
N PHE A 261 1.72 -2.23 17.59
CA PHE A 261 0.26 -2.19 17.55
C PHE A 261 -0.27 -0.82 17.09
N GLY A 262 0.41 -0.23 16.08
CA GLY A 262 -0.12 0.88 15.28
C GLY A 262 -1.21 0.39 14.33
N TRP A 263 -1.59 1.18 13.34
CA TRP A 263 -2.64 0.81 12.40
C TRP A 263 -2.33 -0.49 11.64
N CYS A 264 -1.08 -0.65 11.15
CA CYS A 264 -0.63 -1.88 10.50
C CYS A 264 -0.70 -3.08 11.44
N GLY A 265 -0.20 -2.93 12.68
CA GLY A 265 -0.19 -4.01 13.67
C GLY A 265 -1.59 -4.48 14.06
N ARG A 266 -2.56 -3.56 14.23
CA ARG A 266 -3.97 -3.88 14.47
C ARG A 266 -4.57 -4.70 13.33
N GLY A 267 -4.34 -4.27 12.10
CA GLY A 267 -4.82 -4.98 10.93
C GLY A 267 -4.22 -6.37 10.81
N LEU A 268 -2.90 -6.49 10.99
CA LEU A 268 -2.19 -7.76 10.94
C LEU A 268 -2.65 -8.71 12.06
N ALA A 269 -2.78 -8.22 13.30
CA ALA A 269 -3.27 -9.01 14.43
C ALA A 269 -4.67 -9.58 14.17
N ALA A 270 -5.58 -8.73 13.67
CA ALA A 270 -6.95 -9.15 13.34
C ALA A 270 -6.97 -10.21 12.22
N ARG A 271 -6.15 -10.07 11.17
CA ARG A 271 -6.10 -11.04 10.07
C ARG A 271 -5.45 -12.36 10.51
N ALA A 272 -4.36 -12.31 11.29
CA ALA A 272 -3.73 -13.51 11.83
C ALA A 272 -4.67 -14.28 12.75
N ALA A 273 -5.39 -13.58 13.63
CA ALA A 273 -6.43 -14.18 14.49
C ALA A 273 -7.57 -14.78 13.66
N GLY A 274 -8.04 -14.08 12.62
CA GLY A 274 -9.05 -14.58 11.68
C GLY A 274 -8.63 -15.86 10.94
N MET A 275 -7.32 -16.08 10.77
CA MET A 275 -6.76 -17.33 10.24
C MET A 275 -6.54 -18.41 11.31
N GLY A 276 -7.02 -18.19 12.54
CA GLY A 276 -6.95 -19.13 13.65
C GLY A 276 -5.61 -19.15 14.39
N ALA A 277 -4.71 -18.17 14.15
CA ALA A 277 -3.49 -18.03 14.92
C ALA A 277 -3.76 -17.53 16.35
N ARG A 278 -2.90 -17.92 17.29
CA ARG A 278 -2.82 -17.32 18.62
C ARG A 278 -1.92 -16.10 18.54
N VAL A 279 -2.51 -14.91 18.57
CA VAL A 279 -1.77 -13.66 18.39
C VAL A 279 -1.17 -13.21 19.71
N ILE A 280 0.11 -12.84 19.65
CA ILE A 280 0.84 -12.13 20.71
C ILE A 280 1.28 -10.79 20.12
N VAL A 281 1.07 -9.72 20.87
CA VAL A 281 1.52 -8.36 20.51
C VAL A 281 2.72 -7.98 21.37
N THR A 282 3.72 -7.37 20.77
CA THR A 282 4.78 -6.66 21.49
C THR A 282 4.67 -5.17 21.20
N GLU A 283 4.66 -4.33 22.23
CA GLU A 283 4.44 -2.88 22.09
C GLU A 283 5.20 -2.12 23.18
N ILE A 284 5.61 -0.88 22.90
CA ILE A 284 6.29 0.01 23.83
C ILE A 284 5.38 1.12 24.37
N ASP A 285 4.34 1.48 23.62
CA ASP A 285 3.32 2.45 24.01
C ASP A 285 2.30 1.78 24.94
N PRO A 286 2.17 2.22 26.20
CA PRO A 286 1.28 1.60 27.16
C PRO A 286 -0.21 1.70 26.76
N THR A 287 -0.60 2.76 26.03
CA THR A 287 -1.98 2.92 25.57
C THR A 287 -2.31 1.91 24.48
N ARG A 288 -1.41 1.75 23.49
CA ARG A 288 -1.59 0.75 22.44
C ARG A 288 -1.50 -0.68 22.95
N ALA A 289 -0.62 -0.93 23.94
CA ALA A 289 -0.55 -2.22 24.61
C ALA A 289 -1.86 -2.54 25.35
N LEU A 290 -2.44 -1.57 26.06
CA LEU A 290 -3.75 -1.72 26.72
C LEU A 290 -4.86 -1.98 25.72
N GLU A 291 -4.87 -1.27 24.60
CA GLU A 291 -5.83 -1.47 23.50
C GLU A 291 -5.74 -2.91 22.95
N ALA A 292 -4.52 -3.42 22.71
CA ALA A 292 -4.32 -4.79 22.27
C ALA A 292 -4.90 -5.81 23.26
N VAL A 293 -4.76 -5.58 24.59
CA VAL A 293 -5.37 -6.40 25.62
C VAL A 293 -6.89 -6.34 25.56
N MET A 294 -7.48 -5.15 25.35
CA MET A 294 -8.95 -4.99 25.25
C MET A 294 -9.51 -5.64 23.98
N GLU A 295 -8.73 -5.73 22.91
CA GLU A 295 -9.09 -6.48 21.69
C GLU A 295 -8.89 -8.01 21.85
N GLY A 296 -8.45 -8.47 23.03
CA GLY A 296 -8.33 -9.90 23.37
C GLY A 296 -6.97 -10.53 23.04
N TYR A 297 -5.97 -9.73 22.70
CA TYR A 297 -4.63 -10.25 22.40
C TYR A 297 -3.77 -10.35 23.67
N GLN A 298 -2.90 -11.34 23.69
CA GLN A 298 -1.86 -11.42 24.72
C GLN A 298 -0.75 -10.40 24.41
N VAL A 299 -0.38 -9.57 25.37
CA VAL A 299 0.75 -8.65 25.24
C VAL A 299 1.93 -9.17 26.06
N LEU A 300 3.10 -9.27 25.45
CA LEU A 300 4.35 -9.72 26.08
C LEU A 300 5.51 -8.85 25.62
N PRO A 301 6.57 -8.67 26.45
CA PRO A 301 7.83 -8.14 25.97
C PRO A 301 8.46 -9.11 24.97
N MET A 302 9.22 -8.60 23.99
CA MET A 302 9.82 -9.38 22.92
C MET A 302 10.72 -10.52 23.46
N SER A 303 11.45 -10.30 24.55
CA SER A 303 12.27 -11.30 25.22
C SER A 303 11.50 -12.58 25.64
N ARG A 304 10.19 -12.44 25.94
CA ARG A 304 9.32 -13.57 26.25
C ARG A 304 8.62 -14.12 25.01
N ALA A 305 8.19 -13.25 24.12
CA ALA A 305 7.52 -13.64 22.89
C ALA A 305 8.43 -14.45 21.96
N ALA A 306 9.73 -14.11 21.89
CA ALA A 306 10.71 -14.80 21.06
C ALA A 306 10.77 -16.32 21.33
N ALA A 307 10.70 -16.73 22.59
CA ALA A 307 10.80 -18.15 22.95
C ALA A 307 9.59 -19.00 22.56
N ILE A 308 8.43 -18.39 22.31
CA ILE A 308 7.16 -19.10 22.09
C ILE A 308 6.51 -18.84 20.72
N GLY A 309 7.00 -17.85 19.97
CA GLY A 309 6.51 -17.51 18.63
C GLY A 309 6.86 -18.57 17.59
N ASP A 310 5.97 -18.81 16.65
CA ASP A 310 6.21 -19.61 15.44
C ASP A 310 6.39 -18.69 14.23
N PHE A 311 5.63 -17.59 14.16
CA PHE A 311 5.71 -16.55 13.16
C PHE A 311 5.92 -15.19 13.84
N PHE A 312 6.71 -14.34 13.22
CA PHE A 312 6.98 -12.98 13.71
C PHE A 312 6.88 -12.00 12.56
N CYS A 313 6.22 -10.87 12.78
CA CYS A 313 6.20 -9.77 11.82
C CYS A 313 6.39 -8.43 12.53
N THR A 314 7.40 -7.69 12.11
CA THR A 314 7.65 -6.33 12.61
C THR A 314 6.88 -5.32 11.77
N VAL A 315 6.23 -4.34 12.44
CA VAL A 315 5.37 -3.31 11.85
C VAL A 315 5.49 -1.99 12.62
N THR A 316 6.70 -1.64 13.06
CA THR A 316 6.92 -0.53 13.99
C THR A 316 7.39 0.77 13.31
N GLY A 317 8.02 0.66 12.15
CA GLY A 317 8.75 1.77 11.52
C GLY A 317 10.02 2.17 12.27
N ASN A 318 10.48 1.34 13.23
CA ASN A 318 11.69 1.58 14.02
C ASN A 318 12.84 0.69 13.52
N ARG A 319 13.92 0.59 14.26
CA ARG A 319 15.05 -0.26 13.92
C ARG A 319 15.33 -1.27 15.03
N ASP A 320 15.98 -2.39 14.67
CA ASP A 320 16.48 -3.40 15.59
C ASP A 320 15.41 -3.91 16.57
N VAL A 321 14.18 -4.13 16.06
CA VAL A 321 13.04 -4.64 16.84
C VAL A 321 13.27 -6.11 17.22
N ILE A 322 13.76 -6.92 16.26
CA ILE A 322 14.22 -8.29 16.50
C ILE A 322 15.74 -8.30 16.40
N ARG A 323 16.41 -8.63 17.52
CA ARG A 323 17.85 -8.54 17.70
C ARG A 323 18.47 -9.89 18.01
N ARG A 324 19.79 -9.89 18.15
CA ARG A 324 20.63 -11.07 18.44
C ARG A 324 20.05 -11.96 19.54
N GLU A 325 19.72 -11.40 20.70
CA GLU A 325 19.18 -12.15 21.82
C GLU A 325 17.83 -12.81 21.54
N HIS A 326 17.02 -12.17 20.69
CA HIS A 326 15.74 -12.71 20.28
C HIS A 326 15.90 -13.89 19.32
N PHE A 327 16.79 -13.79 18.32
CA PHE A 327 17.10 -14.90 17.42
C PHE A 327 17.62 -16.12 18.19
N ALA A 328 18.50 -15.92 19.16
CA ALA A 328 19.03 -16.99 20.00
C ALA A 328 17.93 -17.70 20.83
N ALA A 329 16.90 -16.97 21.24
CA ALA A 329 15.77 -17.50 22.03
C ALA A 329 14.68 -18.16 21.18
N MET A 330 14.61 -17.90 19.86
CA MET A 330 13.56 -18.43 18.98
C MET A 330 13.59 -19.95 18.89
N LYS A 331 12.43 -20.52 18.54
CA LYS A 331 12.28 -21.95 18.24
C LYS A 331 13.02 -22.31 16.95
N ASP A 332 13.43 -23.58 16.82
CA ASP A 332 13.78 -24.13 15.51
C ASP A 332 12.59 -24.05 14.57
N GLY A 333 12.83 -23.54 13.37
CA GLY A 333 11.82 -23.37 12.34
C GLY A 333 10.99 -22.07 12.44
N ALA A 334 11.35 -21.15 13.33
CA ALA A 334 10.71 -19.83 13.40
C ALA A 334 10.78 -19.10 12.06
N ILE A 335 9.71 -18.39 11.72
CA ILE A 335 9.58 -17.64 10.47
C ILE A 335 9.40 -16.17 10.82
N ILE A 336 10.28 -15.32 10.29
CA ILE A 336 10.29 -13.89 10.55
C ILE A 336 10.12 -13.08 9.27
N ALA A 337 9.41 -11.97 9.37
CA ALA A 337 9.20 -11.02 8.30
C ALA A 337 9.18 -9.59 8.84
N ASN A 338 9.40 -8.64 7.95
CA ASN A 338 9.23 -7.22 8.20
C ASN A 338 8.14 -6.68 7.26
N ALA A 339 7.16 -5.97 7.81
CA ALA A 339 6.18 -5.20 7.06
C ALA A 339 6.31 -3.69 7.34
N GLY A 340 7.43 -3.26 7.94
CA GLY A 340 7.84 -1.87 7.98
C GLY A 340 8.50 -1.45 6.67
N HIS A 341 8.52 -0.16 6.39
CA HIS A 341 8.96 0.39 5.11
C HIS A 341 10.43 0.07 4.77
N PHE A 342 11.33 0.16 5.75
CA PHE A 342 12.75 -0.15 5.59
C PHE A 342 13.15 -1.48 6.20
N ASP A 343 14.24 -2.06 5.72
CA ASP A 343 14.79 -3.37 6.12
C ASP A 343 15.62 -3.32 7.42
N VAL A 344 15.35 -2.34 8.29
CA VAL A 344 16.12 -2.09 9.50
C VAL A 344 15.48 -2.61 10.79
N GLU A 345 14.24 -3.12 10.73
CA GLU A 345 13.54 -3.64 11.91
C GLU A 345 14.08 -5.00 12.37
N LEU A 346 14.68 -5.76 11.47
CA LEU A 346 15.36 -7.03 11.75
C LEU A 346 16.87 -6.80 11.74
N ASP A 347 17.57 -7.13 12.82
CA ASP A 347 19.02 -7.09 12.89
C ASP A 347 19.63 -8.29 12.12
N LEU A 348 19.50 -8.26 10.78
CA LEU A 348 20.01 -9.32 9.91
C LEU A 348 21.53 -9.50 9.96
N PRO A 349 22.35 -8.45 10.14
CA PRO A 349 23.77 -8.63 10.40
C PRO A 349 24.04 -9.53 11.61
N ALA A 350 23.35 -9.30 12.74
CA ALA A 350 23.50 -10.14 13.93
C ALA A 350 22.99 -11.57 13.68
N LEU A 351 21.91 -11.75 12.90
CA LEU A 351 21.44 -13.09 12.52
C LEU A 351 22.48 -13.81 11.65
N ALA A 352 23.12 -13.13 10.71
CA ALA A 352 24.18 -13.68 9.88
C ALA A 352 25.39 -14.12 10.72
N GLU A 353 25.82 -13.29 11.71
CA GLU A 353 26.91 -13.64 12.62
C GLU A 353 26.61 -14.86 13.52
N LEU A 354 25.34 -15.07 13.90
CA LEU A 354 24.89 -16.23 14.66
C LEU A 354 24.81 -17.52 13.81
N SER A 355 24.91 -17.40 12.48
CA SER A 355 24.64 -18.48 11.54
C SER A 355 25.89 -19.09 10.97
N VAL A 356 25.88 -20.39 10.82
CA VAL A 356 26.93 -21.19 10.14
C VAL A 356 26.62 -21.43 8.66
N ALA A 357 25.34 -21.24 8.26
CA ALA A 357 24.92 -21.41 6.87
C ALA A 357 23.69 -20.54 6.57
N ARG A 358 23.62 -20.05 5.33
CA ARG A 358 22.47 -19.34 4.74
C ARG A 358 22.17 -19.96 3.38
N ARG A 359 20.89 -20.19 3.07
CA ARG A 359 20.45 -20.67 1.76
C ARG A 359 19.03 -20.24 1.45
N GLU A 360 18.75 -19.95 0.22
CA GLU A 360 17.38 -19.78 -0.28
C GLU A 360 16.71 -21.16 -0.39
N LEU A 361 15.50 -21.29 0.16
CA LEU A 361 14.67 -22.51 0.08
C LEU A 361 13.63 -22.42 -1.02
N ARG A 362 13.06 -21.24 -1.19
CA ARG A 362 12.04 -20.88 -2.17
C ARG A 362 12.22 -19.39 -2.49
N ARG A 363 11.65 -18.93 -3.58
CA ARG A 363 11.61 -17.49 -3.87
C ARG A 363 11.14 -16.71 -2.64
N SER A 364 11.90 -15.71 -2.25
CA SER A 364 11.65 -14.83 -1.09
C SER A 364 11.60 -15.56 0.27
N LEU A 365 12.20 -16.76 0.40
CA LEU A 365 12.30 -17.50 1.65
C LEU A 365 13.73 -18.01 1.85
N GLU A 366 14.45 -17.40 2.78
CA GLU A 366 15.80 -17.78 3.16
C GLU A 366 15.82 -18.53 4.49
N GLN A 367 16.71 -19.49 4.61
CA GLN A 367 17.01 -20.21 5.85
C GLN A 367 18.38 -19.81 6.37
N PHE A 368 18.43 -19.38 7.60
CA PHE A 368 19.64 -19.21 8.40
C PHE A 368 19.76 -20.38 9.37
N THR A 369 20.89 -21.08 9.36
CA THR A 369 21.17 -22.17 10.31
C THR A 369 22.14 -21.64 11.35
N LEU A 370 21.71 -21.59 12.61
CA LEU A 370 22.50 -21.07 13.72
C LEU A 370 23.57 -22.09 14.16
N VAL A 371 24.56 -21.62 14.94
CA VAL A 371 25.66 -22.47 15.46
C VAL A 371 25.12 -23.63 16.30
N ASP A 372 24.01 -23.49 17.01
CA ASP A 372 23.34 -24.53 17.80
C ASP A 372 22.45 -25.46 16.97
N GLY A 373 22.44 -25.33 15.65
CA GLY A 373 21.67 -26.12 14.71
C GLY A 373 20.24 -25.69 14.49
N LYS A 374 19.72 -24.68 15.21
CA LYS A 374 18.37 -24.10 14.97
C LYS A 374 18.34 -23.42 13.62
N ARG A 375 17.16 -23.41 13.01
CA ARG A 375 16.88 -22.79 11.71
C ARG A 375 15.91 -21.64 11.92
N ILE A 376 16.27 -20.49 11.40
CA ILE A 376 15.38 -19.31 11.33
C ILE A 376 15.15 -19.02 9.86
N HIS A 377 13.91 -18.72 9.51
CA HIS A 377 13.51 -18.41 8.14
C HIS A 377 13.15 -16.93 8.02
N VAL A 378 13.74 -16.25 7.04
CA VAL A 378 13.50 -14.83 6.76
C VAL A 378 12.75 -14.71 5.44
N LEU A 379 11.67 -13.94 5.44
CA LEU A 379 10.90 -13.62 4.25
C LEU A 379 11.41 -12.34 3.60
N ALA A 380 11.39 -12.29 2.26
CA ALA A 380 11.72 -11.12 1.44
C ALA A 380 13.02 -10.41 1.87
N GLU A 381 14.05 -11.17 2.26
CA GLU A 381 15.34 -10.63 2.71
C GLU A 381 15.23 -9.63 3.87
N GLY A 382 14.15 -9.68 4.67
CA GLY A 382 13.84 -8.71 5.72
C GLY A 382 13.29 -7.38 5.24
N ARG A 383 13.07 -7.21 3.94
CA ARG A 383 12.43 -6.03 3.34
C ARG A 383 10.92 -6.09 3.52
N LEU A 384 10.22 -5.07 3.03
CA LEU A 384 8.76 -4.95 3.08
C LEU A 384 8.07 -6.18 2.45
N VAL A 385 7.61 -7.11 3.31
CA VAL A 385 7.23 -8.47 2.92
C VAL A 385 6.03 -8.52 1.96
N ASN A 386 5.07 -7.62 2.13
CA ASN A 386 3.84 -7.58 1.34
C ASN A 386 4.08 -7.21 -0.14
N LEU A 387 5.18 -6.53 -0.45
CA LEU A 387 5.60 -6.21 -1.81
C LEU A 387 6.75 -7.11 -2.31
N GLY A 388 7.67 -7.49 -1.42
CA GLY A 388 8.79 -8.37 -1.78
C GLY A 388 8.39 -9.84 -1.97
N ALA A 389 7.25 -10.27 -1.42
CA ALA A 389 6.80 -11.66 -1.43
C ALA A 389 5.33 -11.86 -1.80
N ALA A 390 4.58 -10.79 -2.08
CA ALA A 390 3.18 -10.81 -2.53
C ALA A 390 2.92 -9.67 -3.53
N GLU A 391 1.64 -9.39 -3.84
CA GLU A 391 1.23 -8.39 -4.83
C GLU A 391 1.19 -6.95 -4.29
N GLY A 392 1.32 -6.76 -2.98
CA GLY A 392 1.07 -5.48 -2.31
C GLY A 392 -0.35 -5.35 -1.78
N HIS A 393 -0.77 -4.12 -1.51
CA HIS A 393 -2.13 -3.85 -1.03
C HIS A 393 -3.16 -4.01 -2.15
N PRO A 394 -4.38 -4.50 -1.84
CA PRO A 394 -5.45 -4.61 -2.83
C PRO A 394 -5.85 -3.27 -3.43
N ALA A 395 -6.25 -3.28 -4.69
CA ALA A 395 -6.67 -2.08 -5.42
C ALA A 395 -7.85 -1.35 -4.74
N ASP A 396 -8.80 -2.11 -4.18
CA ASP A 396 -9.97 -1.56 -3.44
C ASP A 396 -9.55 -0.65 -2.28
N VAL A 397 -8.46 -0.94 -1.59
CA VAL A 397 -7.99 -0.12 -0.47
C VAL A 397 -7.04 0.98 -0.94
N MET A 398 -6.26 0.73 -2.00
CA MET A 398 -5.39 1.74 -2.59
C MET A 398 -6.17 2.82 -3.33
N ASP A 399 -7.42 2.55 -3.72
CA ASP A 399 -8.32 3.57 -4.28
C ASP A 399 -8.45 4.78 -3.37
N LEU A 400 -8.67 4.56 -2.06
CA LEU A 400 -8.78 5.63 -1.07
C LEU A 400 -7.46 6.40 -0.91
N SER A 401 -6.34 5.70 -0.78
CA SER A 401 -5.01 6.31 -0.65
C SER A 401 -4.67 7.16 -1.87
N PHE A 402 -4.90 6.64 -3.06
CA PHE A 402 -4.51 7.31 -4.29
C PHE A 402 -5.51 8.37 -4.74
N ALA A 403 -6.77 8.26 -4.37
CA ALA A 403 -7.71 9.38 -4.44
C ALA A 403 -7.24 10.56 -3.57
N ALA A 404 -6.80 10.28 -2.34
CA ALA A 404 -6.23 11.29 -1.44
C ALA A 404 -4.94 11.91 -2.02
N GLN A 405 -4.03 11.09 -2.61
CA GLN A 405 -2.82 11.57 -3.27
C GLN A 405 -3.12 12.48 -4.47
N ALA A 406 -4.06 12.09 -5.32
CA ALA A 406 -4.44 12.90 -6.48
C ALA A 406 -4.99 14.27 -6.06
N LEU A 407 -5.90 14.31 -5.06
CA LEU A 407 -6.46 15.55 -4.53
C LEU A 407 -5.41 16.39 -3.78
N ALA A 408 -4.47 15.74 -3.07
CA ALA A 408 -3.38 16.43 -2.40
C ALA A 408 -2.43 17.08 -3.42
N ALA A 409 -2.07 16.38 -4.51
CA ALA A 409 -1.22 16.93 -5.58
C ALA A 409 -1.89 18.13 -6.25
N GLU A 410 -3.19 18.04 -6.56
CA GLU A 410 -3.99 19.18 -7.05
C GLU A 410 -3.95 20.35 -6.06
N HIS A 411 -4.21 20.09 -4.78
CA HIS A 411 -4.20 21.10 -3.74
C HIS A 411 -2.85 21.81 -3.61
N VAL A 412 -1.74 21.07 -3.66
CA VAL A 412 -0.38 21.63 -3.60
C VAL A 412 -0.09 22.49 -4.82
N PHE A 413 -0.44 22.04 -6.03
CA PHE A 413 -0.07 22.70 -7.27
C PHE A 413 -0.95 23.92 -7.58
N THR A 414 -2.24 23.88 -7.26
CA THR A 414 -3.22 24.94 -7.64
C THR A 414 -3.32 26.09 -6.64
N ARG A 415 -2.64 26.02 -5.49
CA ARG A 415 -2.66 27.10 -4.50
C ARG A 415 -2.00 28.35 -5.05
N ALA A 416 -2.63 29.51 -4.77
CA ALA A 416 -2.04 30.81 -5.10
C ALA A 416 -0.76 31.08 -4.31
N GLU A 417 -0.68 30.55 -3.07
CA GLU A 417 0.48 30.66 -2.20
C GLU A 417 1.00 29.24 -1.89
N ALA A 418 2.33 29.06 -1.96
CA ALA A 418 2.96 27.80 -1.58
C ALA A 418 2.71 27.49 -0.09
N LEU A 419 2.64 26.21 0.24
CA LEU A 419 2.61 25.77 1.63
C LEU A 419 3.90 26.18 2.33
N ALA A 420 3.79 26.74 3.53
CA ALA A 420 4.96 27.03 4.36
C ALA A 420 5.80 25.76 4.57
N PRO A 421 7.15 25.89 4.67
CA PRO A 421 8.00 24.76 5.00
C PRO A 421 7.49 24.02 6.25
N GLY A 422 7.34 22.70 6.16
CA GLY A 422 6.81 21.89 7.25
C GLY A 422 5.93 20.73 6.75
N VAL A 423 5.44 19.96 7.70
CA VAL A 423 4.52 18.82 7.44
C VAL A 423 3.10 19.25 7.78
N HIS A 424 2.21 19.13 6.81
CA HIS A 424 0.81 19.56 6.91
C HIS A 424 -0.14 18.37 6.79
N ALA A 425 -1.26 18.43 7.49
CA ALA A 425 -2.34 17.47 7.29
C ALA A 425 -3.04 17.71 5.95
N LEU A 426 -3.57 16.65 5.34
CA LEU A 426 -4.53 16.77 4.23
C LEU A 426 -5.75 17.56 4.73
N PRO A 427 -6.22 18.60 3.99
CA PRO A 427 -7.42 19.32 4.39
C PRO A 427 -8.60 18.36 4.60
N LYS A 428 -9.28 18.49 5.75
CA LYS A 428 -10.37 17.58 6.13
C LYS A 428 -11.48 17.48 5.07
N VAL A 429 -11.72 18.57 4.32
CA VAL A 429 -12.71 18.60 3.25
C VAL A 429 -12.33 17.65 2.10
N LEU A 430 -11.03 17.53 1.78
CA LEU A 430 -10.54 16.62 0.74
C LEU A 430 -10.59 15.17 1.22
N ASP A 431 -10.18 14.92 2.46
CA ASP A 431 -10.28 13.60 3.10
C ASP A 431 -11.74 13.10 3.11
N GLN A 432 -12.70 13.96 3.51
CA GLN A 432 -14.13 13.63 3.45
C GLN A 432 -14.67 13.48 2.02
N GLN A 433 -14.09 14.18 1.05
CA GLN A 433 -14.46 14.01 -0.36
C GLN A 433 -14.11 12.62 -0.86
N VAL A 434 -12.92 12.11 -0.51
CA VAL A 434 -12.52 10.72 -0.84
C VAL A 434 -13.54 9.72 -0.28
N ALA A 435 -13.88 9.85 1.03
CA ALA A 435 -14.86 8.94 1.65
C ALA A 435 -16.24 8.99 0.96
N ARG A 436 -16.69 10.17 0.52
CA ARG A 436 -17.96 10.30 -0.22
C ARG A 436 -17.90 9.63 -1.57
N LEU A 437 -16.83 9.85 -2.34
CA LEU A 437 -16.67 9.22 -3.66
C LEU A 437 -16.73 7.70 -3.55
N GLU A 438 -16.12 7.12 -2.52
CA GLU A 438 -16.16 5.69 -2.28
C GLU A 438 -17.56 5.18 -1.89
N LEU A 439 -18.23 5.87 -0.96
CA LEU A 439 -19.61 5.52 -0.58
C LEU A 439 -20.56 5.63 -1.76
N ASP A 440 -20.43 6.68 -2.59
CA ASP A 440 -21.23 6.87 -3.79
C ASP A 440 -21.01 5.72 -4.78
N ALA A 441 -19.75 5.28 -4.97
CA ALA A 441 -19.42 4.16 -5.83
C ALA A 441 -20.00 2.82 -5.32
N MET A 442 -20.07 2.66 -4.01
CA MET A 442 -20.72 1.50 -3.36
C MET A 442 -22.25 1.59 -3.36
N GLY A 443 -22.85 2.72 -3.77
CA GLY A 443 -24.28 2.97 -3.70
C GLY A 443 -24.80 3.09 -2.26
N ILE A 444 -23.96 3.57 -1.33
CA ILE A 444 -24.30 3.70 0.10
C ILE A 444 -24.69 5.14 0.39
N GLU A 445 -25.94 5.33 0.84
CA GLU A 445 -26.43 6.59 1.36
C GLU A 445 -26.23 6.67 2.88
N ILE A 446 -25.86 7.85 3.39
CA ILE A 446 -25.70 8.12 4.83
C ILE A 446 -26.61 9.28 5.25
N ASP A 447 -26.92 9.34 6.54
CA ASP A 447 -27.72 10.42 7.10
C ASP A 447 -27.05 11.79 6.96
N ALA A 448 -27.88 12.83 6.80
CA ALA A 448 -27.48 14.22 6.83
C ALA A 448 -28.02 14.91 8.09
N LEU A 449 -27.21 15.82 8.65
CA LEU A 449 -27.65 16.61 9.79
C LEU A 449 -28.82 17.54 9.40
N THR A 450 -29.89 17.53 10.19
CA THR A 450 -30.90 18.58 10.07
C THR A 450 -30.32 19.93 10.47
N PRO A 451 -30.93 21.05 10.00
CA PRO A 451 -30.48 22.38 10.42
C PRO A 451 -30.45 22.61 11.93
N ALA A 452 -31.36 21.94 12.67
CA ALA A 452 -31.39 22.01 14.13
C ALA A 452 -30.18 21.28 14.77
N GLN A 453 -29.85 20.06 14.29
CA GLN A 453 -28.68 19.30 14.71
C GLN A 453 -27.37 20.03 14.40
N ALA A 454 -27.27 20.60 13.18
CA ALA A 454 -26.07 21.36 12.81
C ALA A 454 -25.87 22.60 13.71
N ARG A 455 -26.97 23.32 14.05
CA ARG A 455 -26.89 24.45 15.00
C ARG A 455 -26.52 24.00 16.41
N TYR A 456 -27.04 22.84 16.87
CA TYR A 456 -26.69 22.29 18.17
C TYR A 456 -25.20 21.94 18.28
N LEU A 457 -24.65 21.24 17.27
CA LEU A 457 -23.25 20.84 17.24
C LEU A 457 -22.29 22.03 17.07
N GLY A 458 -22.70 23.06 16.37
CA GLY A 458 -21.92 24.30 16.18
C GLY A 458 -22.08 25.34 17.31
N GLY A 459 -22.94 25.06 18.31
CA GLY A 459 -23.26 25.98 19.40
C GLY A 459 -22.82 25.45 20.78
N TRP A 460 -22.64 26.38 21.72
CA TRP A 460 -22.32 26.05 23.11
C TRP A 460 -23.47 26.37 24.10
N ARG A 461 -24.54 27.01 23.60
CA ARG A 461 -25.61 27.54 24.47
C ARG A 461 -26.69 26.52 24.83
N SER A 462 -26.73 25.40 24.13
CA SER A 462 -27.72 24.34 24.35
C SER A 462 -27.04 23.17 25.06
N GLY A 463 -27.39 22.98 26.33
CA GLY A 463 -26.94 21.86 27.16
C GLY A 463 -28.05 21.48 28.14
N THR A 464 -27.90 20.37 28.86
CA THR A 464 -28.79 19.93 29.96
C THR A 464 -28.38 20.56 31.28
#